data_3e0758700b355d27312fb909e08d3152
#
_entry.id   3e0758700b355d27312fb909e08d3152
#
_cell.length_a   1.000
_cell.length_b   1.000
_cell.length_c   1.000
_cell.angle_alpha   90.00
_cell.angle_beta   90.00
_cell.angle_gamma   90.00
#
_symmetry.space_group_name_H-M   'P 1'
#
loop_
_entity.id
_entity.type
_entity.pdbx_description
1 polymer ?
#
loop_
_entity_poly.entity_id
_entity_poly.type
_entity_poly.pdbx_seq_one_letter_code
_entity_poly.pdbx_strand_id
1 'polypeptide(L)' 'MNIKIEKGTLLHAKLENSAIIHGTIETVYENSFMIDDDISGDIFMVENEEIKEVYHNF' A
#
# COMPACT_ATOMS: atom_id res chain seq x y z
N MET A 1 -4.32 -4.38 -12.90
CA MET A 1 -5.12 -4.05 -11.71
C MET A 1 -5.19 -2.54 -11.54
N ASN A 2 -6.40 -2.02 -11.43
CA ASN A 2 -6.60 -0.57 -11.25
C ASN A 2 -6.65 -0.24 -9.77
N ILE A 3 -5.57 0.34 -9.27
CA ILE A 3 -5.55 0.82 -7.90
C ILE A 3 -5.11 2.28 -7.90
N LYS A 4 -5.57 2.99 -6.89
CA LYS A 4 -5.32 4.40 -6.73
C LYS A 4 -4.15 4.57 -5.76
N ILE A 5 -2.97 4.84 -6.30
CA ILE A 5 -1.78 5.06 -5.49
C ILE A 5 -1.50 6.55 -5.45
N GLU A 6 -2.14 7.21 -4.49
CA GLU A 6 -2.03 8.65 -4.29
C GLU A 6 -1.87 8.95 -2.81
N LYS A 7 -1.17 10.02 -2.51
CA LYS A 7 -1.01 10.47 -1.13
C LYS A 7 -2.37 10.70 -0.47
N GLY A 8 -2.56 10.17 0.74
CA GLY A 8 -3.79 10.31 1.49
C GLY A 8 -4.83 9.22 1.20
N THR A 9 -4.54 8.32 0.27
CA THR A 9 -5.46 7.24 -0.09
C THR A 9 -5.30 6.08 0.87
N LEU A 10 -6.41 5.50 1.30
CA LEU A 10 -6.40 4.29 2.12
C LEU A 10 -6.17 3.07 1.23
N LEU A 11 -5.32 2.17 1.67
CA LEU A 11 -5.06 0.92 0.95
C LEU A 11 -5.05 -0.26 1.91
N HIS A 12 -5.89 -1.25 1.62
CA HIS A 12 -5.89 -2.54 2.30
C HIS A 12 -5.61 -3.60 1.25
N ALA A 13 -4.48 -4.25 1.33
CA ALA A 13 -4.02 -5.15 0.28
C ALA A 13 -3.17 -6.29 0.82
N LYS A 14 -3.00 -7.30 -0.03
CA LYS A 14 -2.11 -8.41 0.23
C LYS A 14 -0.95 -8.32 -0.74
N LEU A 15 0.25 -8.48 -0.23
CA LEU A 15 1.47 -8.44 -1.04
C LEU A 15 1.84 -9.84 -1.54
N GLU A 16 2.75 -9.90 -2.50
CA GLU A 16 3.20 -11.18 -3.08
C GLU A 16 3.83 -12.12 -2.05
N ASN A 17 4.43 -11.58 -1.00
CA ASN A 17 4.99 -12.38 0.08
C ASN A 17 3.94 -12.78 1.12
N SER A 18 2.66 -12.57 0.83
CA SER A 18 1.51 -12.87 1.70
C SER A 18 1.34 -11.93 2.89
N ALA A 19 2.14 -10.89 3.00
CA ALA A 19 1.97 -9.88 4.03
C ALA A 19 0.72 -9.05 3.73
N ILE A 20 0.01 -8.65 4.79
CA ILE A 20 -1.18 -7.80 4.67
C ILE A 20 -0.78 -6.39 5.09
N ILE A 21 -1.16 -5.42 4.28
CA ILE A 21 -0.97 -4.01 4.62
C ILE A 21 -2.34 -3.34 4.71
N HIS A 22 -2.45 -2.37 5.60
CA HIS A 22 -3.67 -1.59 5.78
C HIS A 22 -3.29 -0.23 6.34
N GLY A 23 -3.43 0.79 5.55
CA GLY A 23 -3.04 2.13 6.02
C GLY A 23 -3.21 3.19 4.96
N THR A 24 -2.59 4.33 5.23
CA THR A 24 -2.68 5.51 4.39
C THR A 24 -1.38 5.70 3.62
N ILE A 25 -1.50 5.96 2.34
CA ILE A 25 -0.34 6.23 1.49
C ILE A 25 0.20 7.61 1.85
N GLU A 26 1.47 7.65 2.27
CA GLU A 26 2.12 8.87 2.75
C GLU A 26 2.86 9.61 1.65
N THR A 27 3.57 8.88 0.80
CA THR A 27 4.39 9.45 -0.27
C THR A 27 4.37 8.52 -1.46
N VAL A 28 4.30 9.09 -2.65
CA VAL A 28 4.24 8.32 -3.89
C VAL A 28 5.47 8.60 -4.74
N TYR A 29 6.11 7.53 -5.20
CA TYR A 29 7.25 7.58 -6.12
C TYR A 29 6.82 6.98 -7.46
N GLU A 30 7.75 6.88 -8.40
CA GLU A 30 7.43 6.39 -9.73
C GLU A 30 6.89 4.94 -9.73
N ASN A 31 7.57 4.05 -9.00
CA ASN A 31 7.23 2.63 -9.00
C ASN A 31 7.01 2.08 -7.58
N SER A 32 6.89 2.96 -6.60
CA SER A 32 6.73 2.55 -5.21
C SER A 32 6.02 3.63 -4.42
N PHE A 33 5.69 3.33 -3.18
CA PHE A 33 5.06 4.30 -2.28
C PHE A 33 5.41 3.96 -0.84
N MET A 34 5.29 4.98 0.02
CA MET A 34 5.41 4.78 1.46
C MET A 34 4.00 4.68 2.02
N ILE A 35 3.77 3.71 2.88
CA ILE A 35 2.49 3.52 3.54
C ILE A 35 2.66 3.63 5.06
N ASP A 36 1.76 4.37 5.69
CA ASP A 36 1.64 4.44 7.14
C ASP A 36 0.73 3.29 7.54
N ASP A 37 1.34 2.15 7.85
CA ASP A 37 0.63 0.89 8.06
C ASP A 37 0.06 0.78 9.47
N ASP A 38 -1.26 0.60 9.55
CA ASP A 38 -1.97 0.50 10.83
C ASP A 38 -1.67 -0.81 11.56
N ILE A 39 -1.35 -1.86 10.82
CA ILE A 39 -1.12 -3.18 11.39
C ILE A 39 0.19 -3.21 12.18
N SER A 40 1.26 -2.73 11.57
CA SER A 40 2.57 -2.70 12.21
C SER A 40 2.81 -1.43 13.02
N GLY A 41 2.12 -0.35 12.67
CA GLY A 41 2.36 0.96 13.25
C GLY A 41 3.55 1.68 12.67
N ASP A 42 4.15 1.14 11.63
CA ASP A 42 5.34 1.70 10.99
C ASP A 42 5.03 2.27 9.61
N ILE A 43 5.90 3.15 9.14
CA ILE A 43 5.84 3.65 7.76
C ILE A 43 6.95 2.93 6.99
N PHE A 44 6.58 2.27 5.90
CA PHE A 44 7.57 1.57 5.09
C PHE A 44 7.22 1.64 3.59
N MET A 45 8.21 1.31 2.77
CA MET A 45 8.07 1.37 1.33
C MET A 45 7.52 0.08 0.76
N VAL A 46 6.61 0.21 -0.20
CA VAL A 46 6.05 -0.92 -0.95
C VAL A 46 6.27 -0.66 -2.43
N GLU A 47 6.81 -1.63 -3.15
CA GLU A 47 6.91 -1.57 -4.60
C GLU A 47 5.51 -1.82 -5.17
N ASN A 48 5.11 -1.05 -6.19
CA ASN A 48 3.77 -1.21 -6.78
C ASN A 48 3.52 -2.65 -7.23
N GLU A 49 4.52 -3.29 -7.81
CA GLU A 49 4.39 -4.65 -8.32
C GLU A 49 4.32 -5.73 -7.26
N GLU A 50 4.58 -5.38 -5.99
CA GLU A 50 4.43 -6.31 -4.87
C GLU A 50 2.97 -6.54 -4.50
N ILE A 51 2.05 -5.70 -4.96
CA ILE A 51 0.64 -5.81 -4.62
C ILE A 51 0.03 -6.99 -5.38
N LYS A 52 -0.46 -7.97 -4.62
CA LYS A 52 -1.06 -9.17 -5.19
C LYS A 52 -2.57 -9.06 -5.29
N GLU A 53 -3.19 -8.54 -4.25
CA GLU A 53 -4.65 -8.47 -4.16
C GLU A 53 -5.05 -7.24 -3.37
N VAL A 54 -6.05 -6.51 -3.87
CA VAL A 54 -6.55 -5.31 -3.20
C VAL A 54 -7.92 -5.61 -2.62
N TYR A 55 -8.09 -5.37 -1.32
CA TYR A 55 -9.36 -5.55 -0.64
C TYR A 55 -10.15 -4.25 -0.59
N HIS A 56 -9.49 -3.14 -0.26
CA HIS A 56 -10.08 -1.80 -0.25
C HIS A 56 -9.06 -0.79 -0.72
N ASN A 57 -9.54 0.23 -1.43
CA ASN A 57 -8.69 1.30 -1.94
C ASN A 57 -9.55 2.56 -2.11
N PHE A 58 -9.44 3.49 -1.19
CA PHE A 58 -10.24 4.72 -1.20
C PHE A 58 -9.42 5.94 -1.49
#